data_b901953fc72dacd3383d1a666301f7d1
#
_entry.id   b901953fc72dacd3383d1a666301f7d1
#
_cell.length_a   1.000
_cell.length_b   1.000
_cell.length_c   1.000
_cell.angle_alpha   90.00
_cell.angle_beta   90.00
_cell.angle_gamma   90.00
#
_symmetry.space_group_name_H-M   'P 1'
#
loop_
_entity.id
_entity.type
_entity.pdbx_description
1 polymer ?
#
loop_
_entity_poly.entity_id
_entity_poly.type
_entity_poly.pdbx_seq_one_letter_code
_entity_poly.pdbx_strand_id
1 'polypeptide(L)'
;MANAKKAKEISDGKINDFALRLFVAFGVAFGIALGAFRIVDGGHIHYYIIVGYLLVIILTFLAPKYIIPIAYDSGGVTTSTVTVPLVAALGIGLATNIDGRNPLIDGFGLIAFASLFPMITVMVYGVLTEKLGVKSDTEIETANILRDALIDAENMDLATVSVDGSDRRHSF
;
A
#
# COMPACT_ATOMS: atom_id res chain seq x y z
N MET A 1 7.95 -5.84 7.27
CA MET A 1 8.86 -4.72 7.04
C MET A 1 9.62 -4.82 5.71
N ALA A 2 10.04 -6.01 5.25
CA ALA A 2 10.78 -6.18 3.99
C ALA A 2 9.97 -5.81 2.73
N ASN A 3 8.68 -6.12 2.68
CA ASN A 3 7.85 -5.93 1.48
C ASN A 3 7.56 -4.46 1.15
N ALA A 4 7.40 -3.60 2.15
CA ALA A 4 7.19 -2.17 1.91
C ALA A 4 8.45 -1.50 1.33
N LYS A 5 9.65 -1.92 1.77
CA LYS A 5 10.92 -1.45 1.18
C LYS A 5 11.09 -1.92 -0.26
N LYS A 6 10.77 -3.19 -0.56
CA LYS A 6 10.77 -3.70 -1.94
C LYS A 6 9.74 -3.01 -2.82
N ALA A 7 8.57 -2.68 -2.29
CA ALA A 7 7.55 -1.92 -2.99
C ALA A 7 8.07 -0.53 -3.40
N LYS A 8 8.82 0.14 -2.53
CA LYS A 8 9.45 1.43 -2.82
C LYS A 8 10.51 1.32 -3.91
N GLU A 9 11.35 0.29 -3.88
CA GLU A 9 12.36 0.02 -4.92
C GLU A 9 11.74 -0.26 -6.30
N ILE A 10 10.63 -1.02 -6.35
CA ILE A 10 9.95 -1.39 -7.61
C ILE A 10 9.16 -0.21 -8.19
N SER A 11 8.68 0.69 -7.37
CA SER A 11 7.83 1.81 -7.78
C SER A 11 8.58 3.11 -8.05
N ASP A 12 9.92 3.10 -8.07
CA ASP A 12 10.75 4.33 -8.21
C ASP A 12 10.35 5.45 -7.21
N GLY A 13 10.04 5.07 -5.99
CA GLY A 13 9.66 6.03 -4.94
C GLY A 13 8.24 6.60 -5.03
N LYS A 14 7.40 6.11 -5.95
CA LYS A 14 6.01 6.58 -6.11
C LYS A 14 5.08 6.14 -4.98
N ILE A 15 5.52 5.21 -4.12
CA ILE A 15 4.71 4.66 -3.04
C ILE A 15 5.31 5.06 -1.69
N ASN A 16 4.50 5.72 -0.87
CA ASN A 16 4.85 6.00 0.53
C ASN A 16 4.67 4.73 1.37
N ASP A 17 5.77 4.24 1.98
CA ASP A 17 5.79 3.03 2.81
C ASP A 17 4.76 3.06 3.95
N PHE A 18 4.61 4.22 4.59
CA PHE A 18 3.69 4.39 5.70
C PHE A 18 2.23 4.31 5.24
N ALA A 19 1.90 5.01 4.15
CA ALA A 19 0.57 4.98 3.57
C ALA A 19 0.20 3.56 3.13
N LEU A 20 1.10 2.85 2.43
CA LEU A 20 0.85 1.47 2.01
C LEU A 20 0.53 0.55 3.19
N ARG A 21 1.31 0.64 4.28
CA ARG A 21 1.06 -0.15 5.50
C ARG A 21 -0.27 0.17 6.13
N LEU A 22 -0.65 1.44 6.15
CA LEU A 22 -1.92 1.89 6.68
C LEU A 22 -3.09 1.34 5.86
N PHE A 23 -3.02 1.40 4.54
CA PHE A 23 -4.04 0.84 3.64
C PHE A 23 -4.16 -0.69 3.77
N VAL A 24 -3.05 -1.41 3.92
CA VAL A 24 -3.06 -2.86 4.20
C VAL A 24 -3.74 -3.14 5.54
N ALA A 25 -3.38 -2.42 6.60
CA ALA A 25 -3.96 -2.58 7.93
C ALA A 25 -5.47 -2.32 7.93
N PHE A 26 -5.92 -1.25 7.25
CA PHE A 26 -7.34 -0.97 7.07
C PHE A 26 -8.05 -2.08 6.29
N GLY A 27 -7.43 -2.59 5.23
CA GLY A 27 -7.98 -3.71 4.46
C GLY A 27 -8.19 -4.95 5.31
N VAL A 28 -7.20 -5.34 6.11
CA VAL A 28 -7.29 -6.49 7.01
C VAL A 28 -8.39 -6.29 8.05
N ALA A 29 -8.40 -5.14 8.71
CA ALA A 29 -9.37 -4.83 9.75
C ALA A 29 -10.81 -4.86 9.20
N PHE A 30 -11.02 -4.24 8.04
CA PHE A 30 -12.31 -4.23 7.37
C PHE A 30 -12.73 -5.63 6.88
N GLY A 31 -11.79 -6.41 6.33
CA GLY A 31 -12.03 -7.77 5.89
C GLY A 31 -12.46 -8.69 7.04
N ILE A 32 -11.75 -8.64 8.17
CA ILE A 32 -12.09 -9.42 9.36
C ILE A 32 -13.44 -8.96 9.94
N ALA A 33 -13.68 -7.67 10.03
CA ALA A 33 -14.94 -7.12 10.55
C ALA A 33 -16.13 -7.54 9.69
N LEU A 34 -16.02 -7.42 8.37
CA LEU A 34 -17.08 -7.81 7.43
C LEU A 34 -17.29 -9.32 7.41
N GLY A 35 -16.22 -10.10 7.50
CA GLY A 35 -16.30 -11.55 7.59
C GLY A 35 -16.94 -12.02 8.89
N ALA A 36 -16.61 -11.40 10.02
CA ALA A 36 -17.25 -11.67 11.31
C ALA A 36 -18.75 -11.27 11.30
N PHE A 37 -19.07 -10.08 10.78
CA PHE A 37 -20.44 -9.62 10.61
C PHE A 37 -21.26 -10.60 9.78
N ARG A 38 -20.70 -11.08 8.66
CA ARG A 38 -21.35 -12.08 7.80
C ARG A 38 -21.66 -13.39 8.54
N ILE A 39 -20.76 -13.88 9.43
CA ILE A 39 -20.99 -15.08 10.23
C ILE A 39 -22.21 -14.87 11.14
N VAL A 40 -22.32 -13.70 11.75
CA VAL A 40 -23.44 -13.34 12.64
C VAL A 40 -24.75 -13.17 11.85
N ASP A 41 -24.72 -12.46 10.74
CA ASP A 41 -25.90 -12.15 9.91
C ASP A 41 -26.46 -13.37 9.16
N GLY A 42 -25.64 -14.34 8.90
CA GLY A 42 -26.11 -15.55 8.23
C GLY A 42 -25.92 -15.60 6.71
N GLY A 43 -25.25 -14.64 6.14
CA GLY A 43 -24.99 -14.57 4.70
C GLY A 43 -24.14 -15.74 4.17
N HIS A 44 -24.46 -16.22 2.97
CA HIS A 44 -23.70 -17.29 2.33
C HIS A 44 -22.34 -16.76 1.84
N ILE A 45 -21.25 -17.40 2.24
CA ILE A 45 -19.87 -16.96 1.95
C ILE A 45 -19.58 -16.78 0.46
N HIS A 46 -20.12 -17.65 -0.38
CA HIS A 46 -19.81 -17.66 -1.82
C HIS A 46 -20.22 -16.36 -2.54
N TYR A 47 -21.32 -15.72 -2.15
CA TYR A 47 -21.72 -14.44 -2.75
C TYR A 47 -20.70 -13.33 -2.47
N TYR A 48 -20.25 -13.22 -1.23
CA TYR A 48 -19.28 -12.21 -0.84
C TYR A 48 -17.93 -12.43 -1.52
N ILE A 49 -17.49 -13.69 -1.63
CA ILE A 49 -16.22 -14.03 -2.28
C ILE A 49 -16.30 -13.75 -3.78
N ILE A 50 -17.37 -14.14 -4.46
CA ILE A 50 -17.56 -13.87 -5.88
C ILE A 50 -17.53 -12.37 -6.16
N VAL A 51 -18.30 -11.58 -5.42
CA VAL A 51 -18.33 -10.11 -5.56
C VAL A 51 -16.96 -9.51 -5.29
N GLY A 52 -16.26 -9.97 -4.25
CA GLY A 52 -14.92 -9.50 -3.91
C GLY A 52 -13.89 -9.78 -5.00
N TYR A 53 -13.86 -11.00 -5.55
CA TYR A 53 -12.95 -11.32 -6.65
C TYR A 53 -13.31 -10.59 -7.95
N LEU A 54 -14.60 -10.39 -8.23
CA LEU A 54 -15.03 -9.59 -9.36
C LEU A 54 -14.52 -8.15 -9.25
N LEU A 55 -14.59 -7.58 -8.04
CA LEU A 55 -14.02 -6.27 -7.75
C LEU A 55 -12.49 -6.25 -7.94
N VAL A 56 -11.77 -7.29 -7.48
CA VAL A 56 -10.32 -7.41 -7.69
C VAL A 56 -9.98 -7.44 -9.19
N ILE A 57 -10.73 -8.19 -9.98
CA ILE A 57 -10.52 -8.26 -11.43
C ILE A 57 -10.71 -6.88 -12.06
N ILE A 58 -11.79 -6.18 -11.74
CA ILE A 58 -12.05 -4.82 -12.26
C ILE A 58 -10.92 -3.87 -11.86
N LEU A 59 -10.51 -3.89 -10.59
CA LEU A 59 -9.42 -3.06 -10.09
C LEU A 59 -8.08 -3.39 -10.75
N THR A 60 -7.82 -4.67 -11.07
CA THR A 60 -6.60 -5.07 -11.78
C THR A 60 -6.50 -4.45 -13.17
N PHE A 61 -7.62 -4.24 -13.86
CA PHE A 61 -7.63 -3.53 -15.15
C PHE A 61 -7.46 -2.01 -15.01
N LEU A 62 -7.87 -1.43 -13.87
CA LEU A 62 -7.77 0.00 -13.63
C LEU A 62 -6.45 0.40 -12.93
N ALA A 63 -5.84 -0.53 -12.21
CA ALA A 63 -4.65 -0.26 -11.41
C ALA A 63 -3.38 -0.16 -12.27
N PRO A 64 -2.45 0.74 -11.91
CA PRO A 64 -1.16 0.81 -12.58
C PRO A 64 -0.36 -0.48 -12.41
N LYS A 65 0.39 -0.86 -13.45
CA LYS A 65 1.09 -2.15 -13.54
C LYS A 65 2.08 -2.40 -12.38
N TYR A 66 2.64 -1.35 -11.80
CA TYR A 66 3.60 -1.48 -10.69
C TYR A 66 2.93 -1.84 -9.36
N ILE A 67 1.65 -1.47 -9.16
CA ILE A 67 0.95 -1.75 -7.91
C ILE A 67 0.35 -3.17 -7.87
N ILE A 68 0.06 -3.76 -9.03
CA ILE A 68 -0.59 -5.07 -9.13
C ILE A 68 0.19 -6.17 -8.38
N PRO A 69 1.51 -6.36 -8.61
CA PRO A 69 2.28 -7.37 -7.87
C PRO A 69 2.29 -7.12 -6.36
N ILE A 70 2.35 -5.86 -5.95
CA ILE A 70 2.36 -5.45 -4.54
C ILE A 70 1.01 -5.74 -3.88
N ALA A 71 -0.09 -5.49 -4.58
CA ALA A 71 -1.43 -5.77 -4.09
C ALA A 71 -1.65 -7.29 -3.88
N TYR A 72 -1.27 -8.10 -4.85
CA TYR A 72 -1.38 -9.56 -4.71
C TYR A 72 -0.45 -10.11 -3.63
N ASP A 73 0.76 -9.58 -3.49
CA ASP A 73 1.69 -9.95 -2.42
C ASP A 73 1.15 -9.55 -1.04
N SER A 74 0.48 -8.40 -0.92
CA SER A 74 -0.12 -7.94 0.34
C SER A 74 -1.22 -8.90 0.84
N GLY A 75 -2.03 -9.46 -0.05
CA GLY A 75 -3.00 -10.51 0.27
C GLY A 75 -2.34 -11.79 0.79
N GLY A 76 -1.22 -12.20 0.18
CA GLY A 76 -0.42 -13.34 0.61
C GLY A 76 0.29 -13.12 1.95
N VAL A 77 0.87 -11.95 2.15
CA VAL A 77 1.58 -11.59 3.40
C VAL A 77 0.66 -11.53 4.59
N THR A 78 -0.59 -11.11 4.39
CA THR A 78 -1.60 -11.05 5.44
C THR A 78 -1.97 -12.45 5.96
N THR A 79 -1.84 -13.49 5.12
CA THR A 79 -2.02 -14.89 5.49
C THR A 79 -0.73 -15.52 6.03
N SER A 80 -0.10 -14.87 7.00
CA SER A 80 1.11 -15.36 7.66
C SER A 80 0.83 -16.51 8.64
N THR A 81 1.88 -17.21 9.04
CA THR A 81 1.82 -18.31 10.02
C THR A 81 1.23 -17.91 11.38
N VAL A 82 1.18 -16.63 11.70
CA VAL A 82 0.56 -16.09 12.92
C VAL A 82 -0.87 -15.66 12.67
N THR A 83 -1.14 -14.96 11.58
CA THR A 83 -2.46 -14.38 11.28
C THR A 83 -3.48 -15.48 10.95
N VAL A 84 -3.10 -16.48 10.17
CA VAL A 84 -4.02 -17.56 9.77
C VAL A 84 -4.59 -18.32 10.96
N PRO A 85 -3.81 -18.83 11.92
CA PRO A 85 -4.35 -19.51 13.09
C PRO A 85 -5.22 -18.60 13.96
N LEU A 86 -4.84 -17.34 14.11
CA LEU A 86 -5.59 -16.36 14.91
C LEU A 86 -6.96 -16.06 14.29
N VAL A 87 -7.01 -15.78 13.00
CA VAL A 87 -8.24 -15.49 12.26
C VAL A 87 -9.11 -16.75 12.15
N ALA A 88 -8.51 -17.93 11.95
CA ALA A 88 -9.22 -19.20 11.96
C ALA A 88 -9.87 -19.47 13.33
N ALA A 89 -9.13 -19.28 14.41
CA ALA A 89 -9.67 -19.48 15.77
C ALA A 89 -10.84 -18.53 16.05
N LEU A 90 -10.72 -17.25 15.65
CA LEU A 90 -11.81 -16.28 15.76
C LEU A 90 -13.03 -16.72 14.96
N GLY A 91 -12.85 -17.09 13.69
CA GLY A 91 -13.94 -17.52 12.81
C GLY A 91 -14.62 -18.79 13.28
N ILE A 92 -13.85 -19.81 13.69
CA ILE A 92 -14.38 -21.06 14.23
C ILE A 92 -15.12 -20.80 15.56
N GLY A 93 -14.52 -19.98 16.44
CA GLY A 93 -15.14 -19.59 17.71
C GLY A 93 -16.48 -18.89 17.52
N LEU A 94 -16.58 -17.97 16.56
CA LEU A 94 -17.85 -17.32 16.22
C LEU A 94 -18.87 -18.34 15.66
N ALA A 95 -18.45 -19.14 14.68
CA ALA A 95 -19.35 -20.07 14.01
C ALA A 95 -19.85 -21.22 14.92
N THR A 96 -19.09 -21.62 15.93
CA THR A 96 -19.52 -22.63 16.93
C THR A 96 -20.55 -22.10 17.92
N ASN A 97 -20.55 -20.79 18.16
CA ASN A 97 -21.49 -20.17 19.12
C ASN A 97 -22.77 -19.66 18.46
N ILE A 98 -22.93 -19.81 17.15
CA ILE A 98 -24.10 -19.33 16.41
C ILE A 98 -24.79 -20.55 15.76
N ASP A 99 -26.04 -20.75 16.10
CA ASP A 99 -26.87 -21.87 15.58
C ASP A 99 -27.00 -21.77 14.04
N GLY A 100 -26.87 -22.92 13.38
CA GLY A 100 -27.00 -23.02 11.92
C GLY A 100 -25.71 -22.60 11.12
N ARG A 101 -24.57 -22.35 11.79
CA ARG A 101 -23.28 -22.07 11.16
C ARG A 101 -22.44 -23.34 11.08
N ASN A 102 -21.68 -23.42 9.99
CA ASN A 102 -20.67 -24.47 9.80
C ASN A 102 -19.29 -23.95 10.20
N PRO A 103 -18.68 -24.43 11.31
CA PRO A 103 -17.38 -23.97 11.76
C PRO A 103 -16.27 -24.12 10.71
N LEU A 104 -16.34 -25.16 9.86
CA LEU A 104 -15.35 -25.38 8.82
C LEU A 104 -15.48 -24.37 7.67
N ILE A 105 -16.68 -24.18 7.14
CA ILE A 105 -16.91 -23.30 5.98
C ILE A 105 -16.88 -21.84 6.41
N ASP A 106 -17.61 -21.52 7.48
CA ASP A 106 -17.76 -20.14 7.94
C ASP A 106 -16.53 -19.66 8.71
N GLY A 107 -15.92 -20.54 9.52
CA GLY A 107 -14.73 -20.21 10.30
C GLY A 107 -13.50 -20.00 9.42
N PHE A 108 -13.16 -20.97 8.57
CA PHE A 108 -12.04 -20.81 7.63
C PHE A 108 -12.32 -19.77 6.56
N GLY A 109 -13.58 -19.53 6.19
CA GLY A 109 -13.96 -18.49 5.26
C GLY A 109 -13.54 -17.09 5.67
N LEU A 110 -13.38 -16.84 6.98
CA LEU A 110 -12.88 -15.56 7.50
C LEU A 110 -11.45 -15.25 7.02
N ILE A 111 -10.62 -16.27 6.80
CA ILE A 111 -9.27 -16.12 6.25
C ILE A 111 -9.31 -15.55 4.82
N ALA A 112 -10.28 -16.00 4.01
CA ALA A 112 -10.45 -15.50 2.66
C ALA A 112 -10.77 -14.00 2.64
N PHE A 113 -11.58 -13.51 3.57
CA PHE A 113 -11.81 -12.06 3.72
C PHE A 113 -10.55 -11.32 4.16
N ALA A 114 -9.79 -11.87 5.12
CA ALA A 114 -8.55 -11.28 5.60
C ALA A 114 -7.48 -11.14 4.51
N SER A 115 -7.49 -11.97 3.47
CA SER A 115 -6.56 -11.89 2.33
C SER A 115 -7.08 -11.03 1.18
N LEU A 116 -8.39 -11.08 0.91
CA LEU A 116 -9.02 -10.41 -0.23
C LEU A 116 -9.04 -8.89 -0.05
N PHE A 117 -9.40 -8.41 1.13
CA PHE A 117 -9.58 -6.97 1.38
C PHE A 117 -8.28 -6.15 1.35
N PRO A 118 -7.13 -6.60 1.89
CA PRO A 118 -5.86 -5.91 1.70
C PRO A 118 -5.46 -5.77 0.23
N MET A 119 -5.74 -6.78 -0.59
CA MET A 119 -5.51 -6.74 -2.03
C MET A 119 -6.33 -5.62 -2.68
N ILE A 120 -7.62 -5.52 -2.34
CA ILE A 120 -8.51 -4.47 -2.82
C ILE A 120 -8.02 -3.08 -2.38
N THR A 121 -7.72 -2.90 -1.09
CA THR A 121 -7.31 -1.58 -0.56
C THR A 121 -6.00 -1.10 -1.13
N VAL A 122 -5.03 -1.99 -1.37
CA VAL A 122 -3.75 -1.64 -2.01
C VAL A 122 -3.95 -1.27 -3.48
N MET A 123 -4.81 -1.98 -4.23
CA MET A 123 -5.15 -1.59 -5.60
C MET A 123 -5.86 -0.23 -5.65
N VAL A 124 -6.82 0.00 -4.77
CA VAL A 124 -7.50 1.30 -4.65
C VAL A 124 -6.48 2.39 -4.34
N TYR A 125 -5.55 2.17 -3.41
CA TYR A 125 -4.47 3.11 -3.12
C TYR A 125 -3.65 3.45 -4.36
N GLY A 126 -3.25 2.44 -5.15
CA GLY A 126 -2.51 2.65 -6.40
C GLY A 126 -3.27 3.50 -7.42
N VAL A 127 -4.55 3.21 -7.62
CA VAL A 127 -5.44 3.98 -8.52
C VAL A 127 -5.62 5.42 -8.01
N LEU A 128 -5.77 5.62 -6.70
CA LEU A 128 -5.89 6.95 -6.12
C LEU A 128 -4.60 7.76 -6.30
N THR A 129 -3.45 7.16 -6.03
CA THR A 129 -2.16 7.83 -6.16
C THR A 129 -1.91 8.29 -7.59
N GLU A 130 -2.29 7.47 -8.59
CA GLU A 130 -2.16 7.84 -9.99
C GLU A 130 -3.15 8.94 -10.41
N LYS A 131 -4.42 8.82 -10.02
CA LYS A 131 -5.47 9.79 -10.41
C LYS A 131 -5.37 11.13 -9.69
N LEU A 132 -4.96 11.13 -8.43
CA LEU A 132 -4.85 12.36 -7.63
C LEU A 132 -3.52 13.09 -7.85
N GLY A 133 -2.58 12.51 -8.63
CA GLY A 133 -1.27 13.11 -8.90
C GLY A 133 -0.51 13.41 -7.63
N VAL A 134 -0.66 12.58 -6.60
CA VAL A 134 0.09 12.74 -5.35
C VAL A 134 1.56 12.61 -5.67
N LYS A 135 2.27 13.75 -5.68
CA LYS A 135 3.73 13.79 -5.83
C LYS A 135 4.32 12.91 -4.75
N SER A 136 5.10 11.92 -5.18
CA SER A 136 5.80 11.05 -4.23
C SER A 136 6.84 11.87 -3.47
N ASP A 137 7.11 11.49 -2.22
CA ASP A 137 8.15 12.13 -1.40
C ASP A 137 9.50 12.19 -2.14
N THR A 138 9.75 11.24 -3.04
CA THR A 138 10.96 11.18 -3.89
C THR A 138 11.00 12.30 -4.95
N GLU A 139 9.86 12.71 -5.53
CA GLU A 139 9.84 13.85 -6.46
C GLU A 139 10.11 15.15 -5.73
N ILE A 140 9.61 15.28 -4.51
CA ILE A 140 9.86 16.45 -3.65
C ILE A 140 11.33 16.46 -3.21
N GLU A 141 11.87 15.32 -2.81
CA GLU A 141 13.26 15.16 -2.40
C GLU A 141 14.22 15.41 -3.57
N THR A 142 13.93 14.87 -4.75
CA THR A 142 14.73 15.12 -5.98
C THR A 142 14.66 16.59 -6.39
N ALA A 143 13.49 17.22 -6.29
CA ALA A 143 13.35 18.65 -6.58
C ALA A 143 14.13 19.52 -5.58
N ASN A 144 14.18 19.13 -4.30
CA ASN A 144 14.99 19.82 -3.29
C ASN A 144 16.48 19.66 -3.54
N ILE A 145 16.96 18.45 -3.85
CA ILE A 145 18.37 18.18 -4.19
C ILE A 145 18.80 18.97 -5.43
N LEU A 146 17.98 19.00 -6.47
CA LEU A 146 18.24 19.79 -7.67
C LEU A 146 18.28 21.29 -7.38
N ARG A 147 17.38 21.77 -6.53
CA ARG A 147 17.35 23.18 -6.12
C ARG A 147 18.59 23.56 -5.33
N ASP A 148 19.02 22.72 -4.39
CA ASP A 148 20.22 22.95 -3.59
C ASP A 148 21.48 22.94 -4.48
N ALA A 149 21.58 21.99 -5.43
CA ALA A 149 22.68 21.94 -6.40
C ALA A 149 22.72 23.17 -7.31
N LEU A 150 21.57 23.72 -7.71
CA LEU A 150 21.50 24.96 -8.50
C LEU A 150 21.96 26.19 -7.70
N ILE A 151 21.59 26.26 -6.41
CA ILE A 151 22.02 27.34 -5.51
C ILE A 151 23.52 27.27 -5.29
N ASP A 152 24.10 26.09 -5.12
CA ASP A 152 25.53 25.89 -4.95
C ASP A 152 26.31 26.27 -6.24
N ALA A 153 25.79 25.92 -7.41
CA ALA A 153 26.37 26.31 -8.70
C ALA A 153 26.35 27.84 -8.90
N GLU A 154 25.25 28.49 -8.56
CA GLU A 154 25.12 29.97 -8.64
C GLU A 154 26.09 30.67 -7.68
N ASN A 155 26.23 30.16 -6.46
CA ASN A 155 27.17 30.69 -5.48
C ASN A 155 28.63 30.52 -5.91
N MET A 156 28.95 29.41 -6.61
CA MET A 156 30.29 29.15 -7.14
C MET A 156 30.62 30.08 -8.29
N ASP A 157 29.66 30.40 -9.15
CA ASP A 157 29.82 31.36 -10.26
C ASP A 157 30.02 32.79 -9.73
N LEU A 158 29.27 33.18 -8.70
CA LEU A 158 29.47 34.49 -8.05
C LEU A 158 30.81 34.59 -7.34
N ALA A 159 31.32 33.53 -6.75
CA ALA A 159 32.66 33.49 -6.15
C ALA A 159 33.77 33.64 -7.17
N THR A 160 33.67 33.01 -8.33
CA THR A 160 34.66 33.13 -9.41
C THR A 160 34.71 34.54 -10.01
N VAL A 161 33.53 35.16 -10.17
CA VAL A 161 33.44 36.55 -10.67
C VAL A 161 34.07 37.54 -9.68
N SER A 162 33.90 37.30 -8.36
CA SER A 162 34.50 38.19 -7.34
C SER A 162 36.03 38.11 -7.28
N VAL A 163 36.61 36.94 -7.54
CA VAL A 163 38.06 36.71 -7.56
C VAL A 163 38.70 37.39 -8.77
N ASP A 164 38.08 37.28 -9.96
CA ASP A 164 38.57 37.93 -11.18
C ASP A 164 38.52 39.47 -11.11
N GLY A 165 37.54 40.03 -10.41
CA GLY A 165 37.41 41.46 -10.16
C GLY A 165 38.45 42.04 -9.17
N SER A 166 39.03 41.19 -8.30
CA SER A 166 40.06 41.60 -7.34
C SER A 166 41.46 41.75 -7.98
N ASP A 167 41.77 40.87 -8.92
CA ASP A 167 43.10 40.83 -9.55
C ASP A 167 43.33 42.01 -10.53
N ARG A 168 42.27 42.58 -11.07
CA ARG A 168 42.36 43.75 -11.97
C ARG A 168 42.57 45.08 -11.24
N ARG A 169 42.51 45.17 -9.93
CA ARG A 169 42.71 46.37 -9.14
C ARG A 169 44.12 46.56 -8.63
N HIS A 170 45.02 45.60 -8.80
CA HIS A 170 46.44 45.69 -8.39
C HIS A 170 47.42 45.91 -9.54
N SER A 171 46.93 46.27 -10.73
CA SER A 171 47.73 46.44 -11.94
C SER A 171 47.78 47.91 -12.40
N PHE A 172 47.85 48.87 -11.48
CA PHE A 172 48.21 50.27 -11.76
C PHE A 172 49.25 50.76 -10.77
#